data_0a8910245e5899715d8ee445d739408c
#
_entry.id   0a8910245e5899715d8ee445d739408c
#
_cell.length_a   1.000
_cell.length_b   1.000
_cell.length_c   1.000
_cell.angle_alpha   90.00
_cell.angle_beta   90.00
_cell.angle_gamma   90.00
#
_symmetry.space_group_name_H-M   'P 1'
#
loop_
_entity.id
_entity.type
_entity.pdbx_description
1 polymer ?
#
loop_
_entity_poly.entity_id
_entity_poly.type
_entity_poly.pdbx_seq_one_letter_code
_entity_poly.pdbx_strand_id
1 'polypeptide(L)'
;MKNYKEFKKTAVNEEAEIFSGLTPVKPKTLPSEVVNALNKRLADEYAAHYLYRNAANWCKGVNYPKAAAFFDGEAVAELEHALKIENYISQWNVIPMIPSAPTQQTFTSLVDVINKAYEIEYDLFEKYSADQSMFFSAHQASFNFIQEFVNLQNDAVAEFSDLLNALELIDTESRLDLLFFEDKYFG
;
A
#
# COMPACT_ATOMS: atom_id res chain seq x y z
N MET A 1 -58.08 -29.99 -18.35
CA MET A 1 -57.05 -29.34 -17.51
C MET A 1 -55.71 -29.85 -17.95
N LYS A 2 -54.93 -29.05 -18.72
CA LYS A 2 -53.54 -29.38 -19.01
C LYS A 2 -52.74 -29.27 -17.71
N ASN A 3 -52.02 -30.32 -17.42
CA ASN A 3 -51.39 -30.54 -16.14
C ASN A 3 -50.30 -29.46 -15.89
N TYR A 4 -50.41 -28.70 -14.80
CA TYR A 4 -49.48 -27.65 -14.41
C TYR A 4 -48.01 -28.12 -14.36
N LYS A 5 -47.78 -29.42 -14.19
CA LYS A 5 -46.48 -30.07 -14.24
C LYS A 5 -45.85 -30.12 -15.65
N GLU A 6 -46.68 -30.20 -16.71
CA GLU A 6 -46.18 -30.17 -18.09
C GLU A 6 -45.79 -28.77 -18.52
N PHE A 7 -46.53 -27.75 -18.04
CA PHE A 7 -46.20 -26.35 -18.34
C PHE A 7 -44.84 -25.90 -17.73
N LYS A 8 -44.57 -26.33 -16.48
CA LYS A 8 -43.26 -26.09 -15.85
C LYS A 8 -42.09 -26.80 -16.54
N LYS A 9 -42.32 -28.00 -17.07
CA LYS A 9 -41.30 -28.78 -17.74
C LYS A 9 -40.90 -28.18 -19.09
N THR A 10 -41.89 -27.62 -19.81
CA THR A 10 -41.66 -26.95 -21.11
C THR A 10 -40.93 -25.60 -20.92
N ALA A 11 -41.33 -24.79 -19.94
CA ALA A 11 -40.69 -23.52 -19.65
C ALA A 11 -39.23 -23.68 -19.19
N VAL A 12 -38.93 -24.67 -18.34
CA VAL A 12 -37.55 -24.94 -17.87
C VAL A 12 -36.65 -25.44 -19.02
N ASN A 13 -37.21 -26.20 -19.97
CA ASN A 13 -36.44 -26.67 -21.12
C ASN A 13 -36.17 -25.53 -22.14
N GLU A 14 -37.14 -24.62 -22.36
CA GLU A 14 -36.97 -23.48 -23.24
C GLU A 14 -35.95 -22.47 -22.68
N GLU A 15 -35.97 -22.18 -21.37
CA GLU A 15 -34.94 -21.36 -20.74
C GLU A 15 -33.55 -22.02 -20.80
N ALA A 16 -33.47 -23.35 -20.61
CA ALA A 16 -32.21 -24.07 -20.72
C ALA A 16 -31.66 -24.07 -22.15
N GLU A 17 -32.50 -24.14 -23.18
CA GLU A 17 -32.11 -24.07 -24.60
C GLU A 17 -31.69 -22.67 -25.00
N ILE A 18 -32.31 -21.60 -24.47
CA ILE A 18 -31.94 -20.21 -24.74
C ILE A 18 -30.52 -19.92 -24.22
N PHE A 19 -30.14 -20.50 -23.08
CA PHE A 19 -28.80 -20.29 -22.47
C PHE A 19 -27.75 -21.31 -22.94
N SER A 20 -28.12 -22.41 -23.57
CA SER A 20 -27.18 -23.45 -24.01
C SER A 20 -26.23 -23.04 -25.14
N GLY A 21 -26.57 -21.96 -25.86
CA GLY A 21 -25.75 -21.41 -26.93
C GLY A 21 -24.84 -20.21 -26.52
N LEU A 22 -24.99 -19.70 -25.29
CA LEU A 22 -24.21 -18.57 -24.81
C LEU A 22 -22.91 -19.08 -24.18
N THR A 23 -21.78 -18.80 -24.83
CA THR A 23 -20.49 -19.01 -24.18
C THR A 23 -20.41 -18.07 -22.96
N PRO A 24 -20.17 -18.60 -21.74
CA PRO A 24 -20.05 -17.75 -20.57
C PRO A 24 -18.96 -16.70 -20.79
N VAL A 25 -19.31 -15.43 -20.68
CA VAL A 25 -18.33 -14.35 -20.74
C VAL A 25 -17.47 -14.46 -19.49
N LYS A 26 -16.18 -14.76 -19.69
CA LYS A 26 -15.24 -14.76 -18.58
C LYS A 26 -15.05 -13.32 -18.10
N PRO A 27 -15.13 -13.06 -16.79
CA PRO A 27 -14.84 -11.74 -16.26
C PRO A 27 -13.39 -11.36 -16.57
N LYS A 28 -13.15 -10.07 -16.78
CA LYS A 28 -11.80 -9.55 -16.96
C LYS A 28 -10.97 -9.80 -15.70
N THR A 29 -9.72 -10.18 -15.89
CA THR A 29 -8.76 -10.40 -14.82
C THR A 29 -7.41 -9.79 -15.17
N LEU A 30 -6.52 -9.65 -14.20
CA LEU A 30 -5.16 -9.14 -14.39
C LEU A 30 -4.22 -10.22 -14.94
N PRO A 31 -3.18 -9.85 -15.72
CA PRO A 31 -2.06 -10.73 -16.01
C PRO A 31 -1.38 -11.21 -14.73
N SER A 32 -0.86 -12.43 -14.73
CA SER A 32 -0.25 -13.05 -13.54
C SER A 32 0.94 -12.27 -12.99
N GLU A 33 1.78 -11.69 -13.86
CA GLU A 33 2.90 -10.85 -13.47
C GLU A 33 2.43 -9.57 -12.74
N VAL A 34 1.32 -8.96 -13.19
CA VAL A 34 0.73 -7.79 -12.55
C VAL A 34 0.16 -8.15 -11.18
N VAL A 35 -0.56 -9.28 -11.06
CA VAL A 35 -1.07 -9.79 -9.78
C VAL A 35 0.05 -10.01 -8.79
N ASN A 36 1.15 -10.64 -9.24
CA ASN A 36 2.30 -10.94 -8.39
C ASN A 36 2.99 -9.65 -7.90
N ALA A 37 3.15 -8.66 -8.76
CA ALA A 37 3.73 -7.37 -8.41
C ALA A 37 2.84 -6.62 -7.42
N LEU A 38 1.54 -6.49 -7.69
CA LEU A 38 0.60 -5.80 -6.80
C LEU A 38 0.51 -6.46 -5.41
N ASN A 39 0.53 -7.79 -5.31
CA ASN A 39 0.54 -8.46 -4.01
C ASN A 39 1.87 -8.22 -3.23
N LYS A 40 3.00 -8.04 -3.93
CA LYS A 40 4.25 -7.63 -3.27
C LYS A 40 4.15 -6.20 -2.74
N ARG A 41 3.63 -5.26 -3.56
CA ARG A 41 3.42 -3.88 -3.11
C ARG A 41 2.44 -3.84 -1.93
N LEU A 42 1.35 -4.58 -1.98
CA LEU A 42 0.43 -4.73 -0.86
C LEU A 42 1.14 -5.15 0.43
N ALA A 43 2.07 -6.10 0.35
CA ALA A 43 2.85 -6.54 1.51
C ALA A 43 3.83 -5.46 1.98
N ASP A 44 4.42 -4.69 1.06
CA ASP A 44 5.33 -3.59 1.39
C ASP A 44 4.59 -2.43 2.08
N GLU A 45 3.38 -2.03 1.61
CA GLU A 45 2.56 -1.00 2.26
C GLU A 45 2.16 -1.40 3.69
N TYR A 46 1.74 -2.65 3.89
CA TYR A 46 1.51 -3.14 5.25
C TYR A 46 2.78 -3.12 6.10
N ALA A 47 3.95 -3.42 5.53
CA ALA A 47 5.21 -3.34 6.27
C ALA A 47 5.56 -1.89 6.65
N ALA A 48 5.36 -0.92 5.77
CA ALA A 48 5.50 0.51 6.03
C ALA A 48 4.54 0.98 7.12
N HIS A 49 3.25 0.61 7.03
CA HIS A 49 2.26 0.87 8.07
C HIS A 49 2.76 0.41 9.45
N TYR A 50 3.26 -0.82 9.57
CA TYR A 50 3.75 -1.34 10.85
C TYR A 50 5.05 -0.68 11.29
N LEU A 51 5.95 -0.31 10.38
CA LEU A 51 7.14 0.48 10.70
C LEU A 51 6.74 1.79 11.38
N TYR A 52 5.84 2.57 10.74
CA TYR A 52 5.40 3.86 11.26
C TYR A 52 4.62 3.76 12.56
N ARG A 53 3.80 2.71 12.72
CA ARG A 53 3.16 2.40 14.01
C ARG A 53 4.19 2.17 15.12
N ASN A 54 5.25 1.43 14.83
CA ASN A 54 6.33 1.19 15.79
C ASN A 54 7.13 2.47 16.07
N ALA A 55 7.41 3.28 15.04
CA ALA A 55 8.07 4.58 15.17
C ALA A 55 7.29 5.55 16.06
N ALA A 56 5.98 5.69 15.82
CA ALA A 56 5.09 6.50 16.64
C ALA A 56 5.08 6.06 18.11
N ASN A 57 4.97 4.75 18.37
CA ASN A 57 4.98 4.22 19.72
C ASN A 57 6.33 4.42 20.42
N TRP A 58 7.44 4.26 19.69
CA TRP A 58 8.77 4.55 20.22
C TRP A 58 8.92 6.04 20.57
N CYS A 59 8.54 6.95 19.67
CA CYS A 59 8.56 8.39 19.88
C CYS A 59 7.74 8.80 21.11
N LYS A 60 6.53 8.22 21.30
CA LYS A 60 5.72 8.41 22.51
C LYS A 60 6.47 7.96 23.78
N GLY A 61 7.12 6.81 23.70
CA GLY A 61 7.84 6.21 24.84
C GLY A 61 9.06 7.02 25.31
N VAL A 62 9.68 7.80 24.40
CA VAL A 62 10.86 8.61 24.69
C VAL A 62 10.59 10.12 24.69
N ASN A 63 9.32 10.52 24.63
CA ASN A 63 8.85 11.90 24.78
C ASN A 63 9.21 12.81 23.58
N TYR A 64 8.97 12.33 22.35
CA TYR A 64 8.90 13.10 21.12
C TYR A 64 7.44 13.15 20.62
N PRO A 65 6.56 13.99 21.19
CA PRO A 65 5.12 13.94 20.93
C PRO A 65 4.74 14.38 19.50
N LYS A 66 5.48 15.31 18.90
CA LYS A 66 5.19 15.81 17.56
C LYS A 66 5.63 14.81 16.51
N ALA A 67 6.84 14.24 16.63
CA ALA A 67 7.29 13.14 15.79
C ALA A 67 6.35 11.92 15.92
N ALA A 68 5.85 11.63 17.12
CA ALA A 68 4.87 10.57 17.33
C ALA A 68 3.56 10.82 16.56
N ALA A 69 3.06 12.05 16.56
CA ALA A 69 1.85 12.41 15.80
C ALA A 69 2.08 12.33 14.29
N PHE A 70 3.23 12.77 13.82
CA PHE A 70 3.64 12.64 12.42
C PHE A 70 3.64 11.17 11.99
N PHE A 71 4.39 10.31 12.66
CA PHE A 71 4.45 8.88 12.32
C PHE A 71 3.12 8.12 12.52
N ASP A 72 2.23 8.55 13.43
CA ASP A 72 0.86 8.03 13.48
C ASP A 72 0.08 8.40 12.20
N GLY A 73 0.29 9.60 11.66
CA GLY A 73 -0.28 10.04 10.39
C GLY A 73 0.22 9.20 9.22
N GLU A 74 1.55 9.03 9.10
CA GLU A 74 2.16 8.17 8.07
C GLU A 74 1.62 6.74 8.14
N ALA A 75 1.52 6.18 9.33
CA ALA A 75 0.96 4.83 9.49
C ALA A 75 -0.49 4.71 8.98
N VAL A 76 -1.30 5.76 9.10
CA VAL A 76 -2.66 5.78 8.55
C VAL A 76 -2.62 5.86 7.03
N ALA A 77 -1.77 6.73 6.47
CA ALA A 77 -1.61 6.87 5.03
C ALA A 77 -1.19 5.55 4.36
N GLU A 78 -0.21 4.84 4.92
CA GLU A 78 0.24 3.55 4.41
C GLU A 78 -0.85 2.47 4.45
N LEU A 79 -1.69 2.47 5.49
CA LEU A 79 -2.86 1.58 5.52
C LEU A 79 -3.86 1.91 4.40
N GLU A 80 -4.09 3.19 4.11
CA GLU A 80 -4.96 3.61 3.01
C GLU A 80 -4.37 3.20 1.65
N HIS A 81 -3.06 3.27 1.47
CA HIS A 81 -2.35 2.77 0.28
C HIS A 81 -2.55 1.26 0.11
N ALA A 82 -2.35 0.48 1.16
CA ALA A 82 -2.59 -0.97 1.16
C ALA A 82 -4.04 -1.30 0.75
N LEU A 83 -5.03 -0.67 1.38
CA LEU A 83 -6.45 -0.87 1.08
C LEU A 83 -6.80 -0.48 -0.37
N LYS A 84 -6.14 0.53 -0.93
CA LYS A 84 -6.32 0.93 -2.32
C LYS A 84 -5.83 -0.15 -3.28
N ILE A 85 -4.68 -0.77 -3.00
CA ILE A 85 -4.17 -1.90 -3.78
C ILE A 85 -5.09 -3.12 -3.66
N GLU A 86 -5.55 -3.47 -2.45
CA GLU A 86 -6.51 -4.56 -2.24
C GLU A 86 -7.78 -4.38 -3.08
N ASN A 87 -8.36 -3.17 -3.02
CA ASN A 87 -9.55 -2.84 -3.78
C ASN A 87 -9.31 -2.95 -5.29
N TYR A 88 -8.16 -2.46 -5.77
CA TYR A 88 -7.80 -2.56 -7.18
C TYR A 88 -7.70 -4.02 -7.65
N ILE A 89 -7.00 -4.87 -6.91
CA ILE A 89 -6.87 -6.31 -7.22
C ILE A 89 -8.28 -6.96 -7.26
N SER A 90 -9.12 -6.66 -6.27
CA SER A 90 -10.47 -7.23 -6.15
C SER A 90 -11.39 -6.81 -7.30
N GLN A 91 -11.30 -5.57 -7.80
CA GLN A 91 -12.05 -5.07 -8.95
C GLN A 91 -11.78 -5.85 -10.26
N TRP A 92 -10.65 -6.55 -10.33
CA TRP A 92 -10.27 -7.41 -11.44
C TRP A 92 -10.57 -8.89 -11.20
N ASN A 93 -11.45 -9.22 -10.26
CA ASN A 93 -11.85 -10.59 -9.92
C ASN A 93 -10.68 -11.47 -9.44
N VAL A 94 -9.71 -10.87 -8.79
CA VAL A 94 -8.58 -11.54 -8.14
C VAL A 94 -8.70 -11.37 -6.63
N ILE A 95 -8.38 -12.40 -5.87
CA ILE A 95 -8.34 -12.32 -4.40
C ILE A 95 -6.96 -11.80 -3.99
N PRO A 96 -6.87 -10.62 -3.30
CA PRO A 96 -5.60 -10.11 -2.80
C PRO A 96 -5.01 -11.01 -1.71
N MET A 97 -3.70 -11.08 -1.64
CA MET A 97 -2.99 -11.86 -0.62
C MET A 97 -2.61 -10.97 0.55
N ILE A 98 -3.40 -11.02 1.62
CA ILE A 98 -3.12 -10.25 2.84
C ILE A 98 -1.87 -10.84 3.53
N PRO A 99 -0.83 -10.01 3.77
CA PRO A 99 0.40 -10.49 4.40
C PRO A 99 0.20 -10.75 5.90
N SER A 100 1.09 -11.54 6.49
CA SER A 100 1.20 -11.60 7.95
C SER A 100 1.84 -10.32 8.49
N ALA A 101 1.51 -9.97 9.74
CA ALA A 101 2.17 -8.86 10.43
C ALA A 101 3.70 -9.09 10.47
N PRO A 102 4.52 -8.09 10.15
CA PRO A 102 5.97 -8.22 10.20
C PRO A 102 6.48 -8.30 11.66
N THR A 103 7.75 -8.66 11.81
CA THR A 103 8.42 -8.59 13.10
C THR A 103 8.48 -7.14 13.58
N GLN A 104 8.28 -6.94 14.89
CA GLN A 104 8.35 -5.63 15.51
C GLN A 104 9.70 -4.96 15.24
N GLN A 105 9.66 -3.71 14.79
CA GLN A 105 10.85 -2.86 14.62
C GLN A 105 11.25 -2.24 15.95
N THR A 106 12.56 -2.08 16.13
CA THR A 106 13.15 -1.41 17.30
C THR A 106 13.97 -0.21 16.85
N PHE A 107 13.96 0.85 17.64
CA PHE A 107 14.67 2.10 17.33
C PHE A 107 15.58 2.48 18.50
N THR A 108 16.73 3.09 18.17
CA THR A 108 17.73 3.51 19.14
C THR A 108 17.76 5.02 19.37
N SER A 109 17.32 5.81 18.39
CA SER A 109 17.27 7.27 18.42
C SER A 109 16.23 7.82 17.45
N LEU A 110 15.90 9.12 17.54
CA LEU A 110 15.07 9.79 16.54
C LEU A 110 15.73 9.77 15.16
N VAL A 111 17.05 9.89 15.12
CA VAL A 111 17.84 9.76 13.88
C VAL A 111 17.68 8.39 13.25
N ASP A 112 17.71 7.32 14.06
CA ASP A 112 17.50 5.94 13.58
C ASP A 112 16.06 5.74 13.01
N VAL A 113 15.06 6.36 13.64
CA VAL A 113 13.68 6.36 13.12
C VAL A 113 13.61 7.00 11.73
N ILE A 114 14.18 8.20 11.58
CA ILE A 114 14.15 8.96 10.30
C ILE A 114 14.92 8.22 9.21
N ASN A 115 16.09 7.65 9.54
CA ASN A 115 16.88 6.87 8.57
C ASN A 115 16.07 5.64 8.07
N LYS A 116 15.45 4.89 8.96
CA LYS A 116 14.64 3.72 8.57
C LYS A 116 13.40 4.10 7.77
N ALA A 117 12.79 5.24 8.08
CA ALA A 117 11.72 5.80 7.28
C ALA A 117 12.19 6.13 5.86
N TYR A 118 13.29 6.86 5.72
CA TYR A 118 13.87 7.15 4.41
C TYR A 118 14.21 5.87 3.61
N GLU A 119 14.84 4.89 4.28
CA GLU A 119 15.22 3.62 3.63
C GLU A 119 14.01 2.86 3.06
N ILE A 120 12.88 2.80 3.80
CA ILE A 120 11.69 2.10 3.32
C ILE A 120 11.02 2.86 2.18
N GLU A 121 10.92 4.20 2.25
CA GLU A 121 10.34 5.01 1.18
C GLU A 121 11.16 4.93 -0.11
N TYR A 122 12.48 5.01 0.00
CA TYR A 122 13.36 4.90 -1.16
C TYR A 122 13.29 3.50 -1.81
N ASP A 123 13.26 2.44 -1.00
CA ASP A 123 13.08 1.06 -1.49
C ASP A 123 11.71 0.88 -2.18
N LEU A 124 10.64 1.46 -1.63
CA LEU A 124 9.32 1.48 -2.24
C LEU A 124 9.31 2.25 -3.56
N PHE A 125 9.93 3.43 -3.61
CA PHE A 125 10.05 4.22 -4.84
C PHE A 125 10.72 3.43 -5.97
N GLU A 126 11.82 2.75 -5.68
CA GLU A 126 12.54 1.91 -6.65
C GLU A 126 11.65 0.77 -7.16
N LYS A 127 10.94 0.11 -6.25
CA LYS A 127 10.04 -1.00 -6.55
C LYS A 127 8.83 -0.56 -7.39
N TYR A 128 8.19 0.55 -7.04
CA TYR A 128 7.07 1.11 -7.81
C TYR A 128 7.50 1.56 -9.19
N SER A 129 8.68 2.17 -9.32
CA SER A 129 9.26 2.58 -10.61
C SER A 129 9.53 1.38 -11.53
N ALA A 130 10.03 0.28 -10.96
CA ALA A 130 10.23 -0.97 -11.70
C ALA A 130 8.90 -1.59 -12.15
N ASP A 131 7.90 -1.65 -11.25
CA ASP A 131 6.58 -2.16 -11.55
C ASP A 131 5.86 -1.30 -12.61
N GLN A 132 5.97 0.03 -12.54
CA GLN A 132 5.43 0.94 -13.54
C GLN A 132 6.01 0.62 -14.93
N SER A 133 7.30 0.42 -15.03
CA SER A 133 7.97 0.07 -16.29
C SER A 133 7.46 -1.26 -16.86
N MET A 134 7.25 -2.26 -16.01
CA MET A 134 6.70 -3.56 -16.40
C MET A 134 5.22 -3.44 -16.80
N PHE A 135 4.40 -2.71 -16.04
CA PHE A 135 2.97 -2.54 -16.32
C PHE A 135 2.71 -1.79 -17.63
N PHE A 136 3.61 -0.90 -18.05
CA PHE A 136 3.47 -0.17 -19.31
C PHE A 136 3.27 -1.12 -20.49
N SER A 137 3.97 -2.24 -20.52
CA SER A 137 3.85 -3.25 -21.59
C SER A 137 2.82 -4.34 -21.29
N ALA A 138 2.60 -4.66 -20.02
CA ALA A 138 1.77 -5.79 -19.61
C ALA A 138 0.28 -5.43 -19.50
N HIS A 139 -0.08 -4.25 -18.91
CA HIS A 139 -1.46 -3.89 -18.66
C HIS A 139 -1.65 -2.39 -18.43
N GLN A 140 -2.18 -1.69 -19.43
CA GLN A 140 -2.31 -0.22 -19.43
C GLN A 140 -3.12 0.34 -18.24
N ALA A 141 -4.18 -0.35 -17.78
CA ALA A 141 -4.96 0.11 -16.65
C ALA A 141 -4.15 0.03 -15.33
N SER A 142 -3.32 -1.00 -15.16
CA SER A 142 -2.42 -1.11 -14.01
C SER A 142 -1.27 -0.13 -14.08
N PHE A 143 -0.76 0.19 -15.27
CA PHE A 143 0.20 1.27 -15.46
C PHE A 143 -0.35 2.61 -14.95
N ASN A 144 -1.58 2.96 -15.34
CA ASN A 144 -2.22 4.20 -14.89
C ASN A 144 -2.48 4.19 -13.37
N PHE A 145 -2.84 3.04 -12.81
CA PHE A 145 -3.07 2.89 -11.38
C PHE A 145 -1.79 3.09 -10.57
N ILE A 146 -0.68 2.46 -10.99
CA ILE A 146 0.58 2.50 -10.24
C ILE A 146 1.28 3.86 -10.30
N GLN A 147 0.99 4.69 -11.31
CA GLN A 147 1.56 6.03 -11.45
C GLN A 147 1.32 6.93 -10.24
N GLU A 148 0.17 6.80 -9.60
CA GLU A 148 -0.14 7.54 -8.38
C GLU A 148 0.84 7.19 -7.26
N PHE A 149 1.13 5.91 -7.08
CA PHE A 149 2.06 5.45 -6.06
C PHE A 149 3.50 5.90 -6.33
N VAL A 150 3.94 5.90 -7.59
CA VAL A 150 5.27 6.45 -7.95
C VAL A 150 5.38 7.93 -7.55
N ASN A 151 4.32 8.71 -7.76
CA ASN A 151 4.32 10.12 -7.37
C ASN A 151 4.33 10.29 -5.85
N LEU A 152 3.49 9.54 -5.12
CA LEU A 152 3.45 9.55 -3.65
C LEU A 152 4.82 9.19 -3.07
N GLN A 153 5.46 8.15 -3.58
CA GLN A 153 6.77 7.73 -3.11
C GLN A 153 7.88 8.75 -3.42
N ASN A 154 7.80 9.44 -4.57
CA ASN A 154 8.72 10.52 -4.87
C ASN A 154 8.61 11.66 -3.85
N ASP A 155 7.38 12.01 -3.46
CA ASP A 155 7.14 13.08 -2.47
C ASP A 155 7.60 12.64 -1.08
N ALA A 156 7.33 11.38 -0.66
CA ALA A 156 7.79 10.83 0.61
C ALA A 156 9.32 10.77 0.71
N VAL A 157 10.00 10.30 -0.35
CA VAL A 157 11.48 10.30 -0.41
C VAL A 157 12.04 11.73 -0.27
N ALA A 158 11.41 12.73 -0.91
CA ALA A 158 11.83 14.11 -0.78
C ALA A 158 11.67 14.62 0.66
N GLU A 159 10.53 14.36 1.30
CA GLU A 159 10.24 14.76 2.68
C GLU A 159 11.26 14.17 3.67
N PHE A 160 11.49 12.86 3.63
CA PHE A 160 12.47 12.24 4.53
C PHE A 160 13.91 12.64 4.20
N SER A 161 14.23 12.91 2.92
CA SER A 161 15.52 13.48 2.53
C SER A 161 15.76 14.86 3.15
N ASP A 162 14.73 15.72 3.18
CA ASP A 162 14.81 17.03 3.81
C ASP A 162 15.02 16.94 5.33
N LEU A 163 14.36 15.97 5.99
CA LEU A 163 14.59 15.70 7.40
C LEU A 163 16.03 15.23 7.68
N LEU A 164 16.59 14.35 6.84
CA LEU A 164 17.98 13.90 6.95
C LEU A 164 18.96 15.05 6.75
N ASN A 165 18.76 15.90 5.72
CA ASN A 165 19.57 17.09 5.48
C ASN A 165 19.51 18.06 6.68
N ALA A 166 18.36 18.20 7.31
CA ALA A 166 18.21 19.06 8.48
C ALA A 166 18.93 18.51 9.73
N LEU A 167 19.00 17.18 9.87
CA LEU A 167 19.77 16.52 10.94
C LEU A 167 21.28 16.79 10.82
N GLU A 168 21.82 16.96 9.62
CA GLU A 168 23.23 17.29 9.42
C GLU A 168 23.61 18.70 9.96
N LEU A 169 22.61 19.55 10.21
CA LEU A 169 22.83 20.94 10.69
C LEU A 169 22.87 21.06 12.21
N ILE A 170 22.67 19.97 12.95
CA ILE A 170 22.57 19.96 14.42
C ILE A 170 23.53 18.93 15.03
N ASP A 171 23.77 19.04 16.33
CA ASP A 171 24.45 17.99 17.10
C ASP A 171 23.41 16.91 17.50
N THR A 172 23.46 15.78 16.81
CA THR A 172 22.54 14.67 17.04
C THR A 172 22.74 13.92 18.37
N GLU A 173 23.84 14.18 19.10
CA GLU A 173 24.07 13.68 20.45
C GLU A 173 23.47 14.64 21.50
N SER A 174 23.13 15.86 21.13
CA SER A 174 22.52 16.87 21.98
C SER A 174 21.01 16.65 22.07
N ARG A 175 20.50 16.30 23.26
CA ARG A 175 19.05 16.19 23.48
C ARG A 175 18.30 17.50 23.26
N LEU A 176 18.93 18.64 23.52
CA LEU A 176 18.33 19.95 23.30
C LEU A 176 18.15 20.22 21.81
N ASP A 177 19.17 19.91 21.00
CA ASP A 177 19.12 20.09 19.55
C ASP A 177 18.08 19.16 18.92
N LEU A 178 17.98 17.91 19.37
CA LEU A 178 16.95 16.98 18.91
C LEU A 178 15.53 17.42 19.31
N LEU A 179 15.32 18.00 20.50
CA LEU A 179 14.02 18.57 20.87
C LEU A 179 13.67 19.80 20.04
N PHE A 180 14.65 20.65 19.75
CA PHE A 180 14.45 21.80 18.85
C PHE A 180 14.16 21.35 17.40
N PHE A 181 14.85 20.33 16.94
CA PHE A 181 14.61 19.72 15.62
C PHE A 181 13.17 19.15 15.56
N GLU A 182 12.78 18.38 16.57
CA GLU A 182 11.42 17.81 16.64
C GLU A 182 10.35 18.91 16.63
N ASP A 183 10.56 19.98 17.42
CA ASP A 183 9.63 21.11 17.47
C ASP A 183 9.49 21.82 16.12
N LYS A 184 10.57 21.95 15.37
CA LYS A 184 10.64 22.70 14.13
C LYS A 184 10.11 21.90 12.92
N TYR A 185 10.40 20.60 12.84
CA TYR A 185 10.17 19.80 11.64
C TYR A 185 8.97 18.86 11.72
N PHE A 186 8.48 18.57 12.93
CA PHE A 186 7.29 17.77 13.15
C PHE A 186 6.14 18.59 13.78
N GLY A 187 6.27 19.90 13.88
CA GLY A 187 5.33 20.80 14.56
C GLY A 187 4.23 21.38 13.69
#